data_3cb1d5e6d193f23524b6a4eb852680fd
#
_entry.id   3cb1d5e6d193f23524b6a4eb852680fd
#
_cell.length_a   1.000
_cell.length_b   1.000
_cell.length_c   1.000
_cell.angle_alpha   90.00
_cell.angle_beta   90.00
_cell.angle_gamma   90.00
#
_symmetry.space_group_name_H-M   'P 1'
#
loop_
_entity.id
_entity.type
_entity.pdbx_description
1 polymer ?
#
loop_
_entity_poly.entity_id
_entity_poly.type
_entity_poly.pdbx_seq_one_letter_code
_entity_poly.pdbx_strand_id
1 'polypeptide(L)'
;MKRLLFFYARECPHCRRMIPLVDRLEKETGVALERLEVWHDEKNADLMRSFKSVIGLKCGGQLRTPTFLNTETNDLFCGEVEYEALKAWALR
;
A
#
# COMPACT_ATOMS: atom_id res chain seq x y z
N MET A 1 -10.51 13.01 4.73
CA MET A 1 -10.28 11.93 5.71
C MET A 1 -9.13 11.04 5.28
N LYS A 2 -8.21 10.77 6.18
CA LYS A 2 -7.03 9.96 5.88
C LYS A 2 -7.39 8.49 5.69
N ARG A 3 -6.96 7.93 4.55
CA ARG A 3 -7.07 6.50 4.28
C ARG A 3 -5.67 5.97 4.01
N LEU A 4 -5.33 4.85 4.61
CA LEU A 4 -4.07 4.16 4.38
C LEU A 4 -4.37 2.93 3.55
N LEU A 5 -3.99 2.98 2.28
CA LEU A 5 -4.30 1.93 1.31
C LEU A 5 -3.10 1.04 1.10
N PHE A 6 -3.32 -0.27 1.16
CA PHE A 6 -2.30 -1.27 0.86
C PHE A 6 -2.78 -2.08 -0.34
N PHE A 7 -2.29 -1.72 -1.52
CA PHE A 7 -2.60 -2.45 -2.75
C PHE A 7 -1.63 -3.61 -2.88
N TYR A 8 -2.16 -4.82 -3.00
CA TYR A 8 -1.34 -6.02 -3.06
C TYR A 8 -1.93 -7.04 -4.02
N ALA A 9 -1.15 -8.07 -4.34
CA ALA A 9 -1.59 -9.23 -5.10
C ALA A 9 -1.25 -10.49 -4.31
N ARG A 10 -2.21 -11.41 -4.22
CA ARG A 10 -2.05 -12.61 -3.39
C ARG A 10 -0.83 -13.45 -3.75
N GLU A 11 -0.51 -13.54 -5.05
CA GLU A 11 0.60 -14.35 -5.55
C GLU A 11 1.91 -13.58 -5.66
N CYS A 12 1.93 -12.30 -5.36
CA CYS A 12 3.13 -11.49 -5.46
C CYS A 12 4.08 -11.76 -4.29
N PRO A 13 5.31 -12.25 -4.53
CA PRO A 13 6.25 -12.56 -3.45
C PRO A 13 6.59 -11.35 -2.58
N HIS A 14 6.74 -10.17 -3.20
CA HIS A 14 7.04 -8.94 -2.46
C HIS A 14 5.89 -8.58 -1.51
N CYS A 15 4.65 -8.76 -1.96
CA CYS A 15 3.47 -8.51 -1.13
C CYS A 15 3.42 -9.47 0.05
N ARG A 16 3.73 -10.75 -0.19
CA ARG A 16 3.74 -11.76 0.87
C ARG A 16 4.73 -11.43 1.97
N ARG A 17 5.87 -10.84 1.62
CA ARG A 17 6.86 -10.41 2.61
C ARG A 17 6.39 -9.20 3.41
N MET A 18 5.54 -8.37 2.83
CA MET A 18 5.03 -7.18 3.53
C MET A 18 3.85 -7.50 4.46
N ILE A 19 3.08 -8.55 4.19
CA ILE A 19 1.90 -8.88 5.02
C ILE A 19 2.24 -9.03 6.50
N PRO A 20 3.29 -9.77 6.91
CA PRO A 20 3.65 -9.85 8.33
C PRO A 20 4.00 -8.50 8.93
N LEU A 21 4.60 -7.61 8.16
CA LEU A 21 4.95 -6.26 8.63
C LEU A 21 3.70 -5.41 8.82
N VAL A 22 2.72 -5.55 7.93
CA VAL A 22 1.43 -4.86 8.07
C VAL A 22 0.70 -5.39 9.31
N ASP A 23 0.68 -6.71 9.51
CA ASP A 23 0.07 -7.31 10.71
C ASP A 23 0.71 -6.76 11.98
N ARG A 24 2.03 -6.70 12.01
CA ARG A 24 2.79 -6.16 13.14
C ARG A 24 2.45 -4.69 13.39
N LEU A 25 2.40 -3.90 12.33
CA LEU A 25 2.09 -2.48 12.42
C LEU A 25 0.72 -2.26 13.05
N GLU A 26 -0.30 -2.98 12.58
CA GLU A 26 -1.66 -2.85 13.09
C GLU A 26 -1.74 -3.26 14.55
N LYS A 27 -1.03 -4.32 14.92
CA LYS A 27 -1.00 -4.81 16.30
C LYS A 27 -0.30 -3.84 17.25
N GLU A 28 0.82 -3.27 16.82
CA GLU A 28 1.61 -2.39 17.67
C GLU A 28 1.02 -0.99 17.81
N THR A 29 0.39 -0.49 16.76
CA THR A 29 -0.05 0.92 16.72
C THR A 29 -1.56 1.11 16.79
N GLY A 30 -2.33 0.07 16.53
CA GLY A 30 -3.79 0.18 16.42
C GLY A 30 -4.26 0.82 15.12
N VAL A 31 -3.34 1.22 14.23
CA VAL A 31 -3.68 1.76 12.91
C VAL A 31 -4.12 0.62 12.00
N ALA A 32 -5.22 0.81 11.29
CA ALA A 32 -5.70 -0.19 10.33
C ALA A 32 -5.44 0.28 8.90
N LEU A 33 -4.86 -0.60 8.09
CA LEU A 33 -4.70 -0.39 6.65
C LEU A 33 -5.86 -1.05 5.90
N GLU A 34 -6.33 -0.39 4.86
CA GLU A 34 -7.28 -1.02 3.94
C GLU A 34 -6.48 -1.92 3.00
N ARG A 35 -6.70 -3.22 3.09
CA ARG A 35 -5.98 -4.22 2.29
C ARG A 35 -6.76 -4.49 1.02
N LEU A 36 -6.22 -4.07 -0.11
CA LEU A 36 -6.93 -4.05 -1.39
C LEU A 36 -6.18 -4.95 -2.39
N GLU A 37 -6.66 -6.18 -2.51
CA GLU A 37 -6.10 -7.13 -3.46
C GLU A 37 -6.51 -6.73 -4.89
N VAL A 38 -5.57 -6.61 -5.82
CA VAL A 38 -5.82 -6.01 -7.14
C VAL A 38 -5.71 -6.97 -8.32
N TRP A 39 -5.20 -8.20 -8.14
CA TRP A 39 -5.10 -9.15 -9.24
C TRP A 39 -6.40 -9.93 -9.44
N HIS A 40 -7.20 -10.10 -8.39
CA HIS A 40 -8.42 -10.90 -8.42
C HIS A 40 -9.68 -10.11 -8.13
N ASP A 41 -9.55 -8.84 -7.74
CA ASP A 41 -10.68 -7.98 -7.42
C ASP A 41 -10.66 -6.74 -8.31
N GLU A 42 -11.56 -6.70 -9.29
CA GLU A 42 -11.64 -5.59 -10.25
C GLU A 42 -11.97 -4.26 -9.63
N LYS A 43 -12.78 -4.24 -8.58
CA LYS A 43 -13.11 -2.99 -7.89
C LYS A 43 -11.87 -2.35 -7.28
N ASN A 44 -11.04 -3.17 -6.65
CA ASN A 44 -9.79 -2.70 -6.05
C ASN A 44 -8.79 -2.27 -7.13
N ALA A 45 -8.72 -3.02 -8.23
CA ALA A 45 -7.88 -2.66 -9.37
C ALA A 45 -8.29 -1.31 -9.96
N ASP A 46 -9.59 -1.08 -10.09
CA ASP A 46 -10.12 0.19 -10.59
C ASP A 46 -9.79 1.34 -9.64
N LEU A 47 -9.89 1.10 -8.33
CA LEU A 47 -9.52 2.10 -7.34
C LEU A 47 -8.03 2.46 -7.47
N MET A 48 -7.17 1.45 -7.61
CA MET A 48 -5.73 1.69 -7.80
C MET A 48 -5.48 2.51 -9.07
N ARG A 49 -6.15 2.17 -10.16
CA ARG A 49 -6.04 2.92 -11.42
C ARG A 49 -6.48 4.38 -11.28
N SER A 50 -7.42 4.66 -10.40
CA SER A 50 -7.86 6.04 -10.14
C SER A 50 -6.75 6.90 -9.51
N PHE A 51 -5.75 6.25 -8.89
CA PHE A 51 -4.57 6.94 -8.33
C PHE A 51 -3.36 6.85 -9.25
N LYS A 52 -3.55 6.47 -10.50
CA LYS A 52 -2.45 6.24 -11.45
C LYS A 52 -1.47 7.40 -11.55
N SER A 53 -1.96 8.63 -11.58
CA SER A 53 -1.10 9.81 -11.68
C SER A 53 -0.19 9.94 -10.47
N VAL A 54 -0.75 9.77 -9.27
CA VAL A 54 -0.02 9.89 -8.00
C VAL A 54 1.00 8.76 -7.89
N ILE A 55 0.55 7.52 -8.09
CA ILE A 55 1.41 6.34 -7.98
C ILE A 55 2.52 6.36 -9.03
N GLY A 56 2.18 6.72 -10.26
CA GLY A 56 3.14 6.76 -11.37
C GLY A 56 4.30 7.69 -11.14
N LEU A 57 4.09 8.81 -10.46
CA LEU A 57 5.17 9.75 -10.14
C LEU A 57 6.27 9.11 -9.30
N LYS A 58 5.92 8.17 -8.42
CA LYS A 58 6.88 7.50 -7.53
C LYS A 58 7.30 6.12 -8.05
N CYS A 59 6.50 5.51 -8.90
CA CYS A 59 6.70 4.12 -9.33
C CYS A 59 7.16 4.01 -10.78
N GLY A 60 7.74 5.06 -11.34
CA GLY A 60 8.29 5.02 -12.69
C GLY A 60 7.23 4.92 -13.78
N GLY A 61 6.04 5.49 -13.55
CA GLY A 61 4.95 5.48 -14.53
C GLY A 61 4.11 4.21 -14.53
N GLN A 62 4.36 3.30 -13.61
CA GLN A 62 3.67 2.01 -13.56
C GLN A 62 2.92 1.81 -12.25
N LEU A 63 1.85 1.03 -12.31
CA LEU A 63 1.16 0.54 -11.12
C LEU A 63 1.85 -0.75 -10.68
N ARG A 64 2.39 -0.76 -9.46
CA ARG A 64 3.14 -1.89 -8.92
C ARG A 64 2.52 -2.39 -7.63
N THR A 65 2.77 -3.65 -7.31
CA THR A 65 2.40 -4.23 -6.02
C THR A 65 3.66 -4.70 -5.30
N PRO A 66 3.76 -4.52 -3.99
CA PRO A 66 2.81 -3.78 -3.15
C PRO A 66 2.96 -2.26 -3.32
N THR A 67 1.87 -1.53 -3.11
CA THR A 67 1.90 -0.06 -3.03
C THR A 67 1.17 0.36 -1.77
N PHE A 68 1.80 1.24 -1.00
CA PHE A 68 1.21 1.81 0.22
C PHE A 68 0.96 3.29 -0.02
N LEU A 69 -0.29 3.72 0.05
CA LEU A 69 -0.68 5.09 -0.26
C LEU A 69 -1.45 5.72 0.89
N ASN A 70 -0.97 6.88 1.36
CA ASN A 70 -1.71 7.74 2.27
C ASN A 70 -2.48 8.76 1.43
N THR A 71 -3.79 8.68 1.41
CA THR A 71 -4.63 9.50 0.53
C THR A 71 -4.66 10.97 0.93
N GLU A 72 -4.32 11.29 2.19
CA GLU A 72 -4.34 12.67 2.67
C GLU A 72 -3.11 13.46 2.21
N THR A 73 -1.95 12.81 2.24
CA THR A 73 -0.67 13.47 1.93
C THR A 73 -0.11 13.09 0.57
N ASN A 74 -0.65 12.04 -0.05
CA ASN A 74 -0.10 11.39 -1.25
C ASN A 74 1.28 10.78 -1.03
N ASP A 75 1.70 10.61 0.23
CA ASP A 75 2.90 9.84 0.55
C ASP A 75 2.68 8.38 0.20
N LEU A 76 3.62 7.80 -0.53
CA LEU A 76 3.47 6.40 -0.94
C LEU A 76 4.81 5.69 -1.08
N PHE A 77 4.76 4.36 -1.00
CA PHE A 77 5.86 3.48 -1.31
C PHE A 77 5.45 2.52 -2.42
N CYS A 78 6.39 2.21 -3.32
CA CYS A 78 6.25 1.17 -4.33
C CYS A 78 7.23 0.06 -3.99
N GLY A 79 6.73 -1.16 -3.76
CA GLY A 79 7.58 -2.29 -3.45
C GLY A 79 7.78 -2.47 -1.95
N GLU A 80 8.78 -3.28 -1.60
CA GLU A 80 9.06 -3.58 -0.21
C GLU A 80 9.75 -2.43 0.50
N VAL A 81 9.36 -2.22 1.76
CA VAL A 81 10.01 -1.24 2.63
C VAL A 81 10.27 -1.87 3.99
N GLU A 82 11.23 -1.32 4.73
CA GLU A 82 11.53 -1.78 6.08
C GLU A 82 10.41 -1.37 7.04
N TYR A 83 10.28 -2.13 8.12
CA TYR A 83 9.19 -1.91 9.09
C TYR A 83 9.17 -0.49 9.66
N GLU A 84 10.34 0.06 10.00
CA GLU A 84 10.39 1.41 10.58
C GLU A 84 9.91 2.47 9.59
N ALA A 85 10.21 2.31 8.31
CA ALA A 85 9.74 3.23 7.27
C ALA A 85 8.22 3.11 7.10
N LEU A 86 7.69 1.89 7.12
CA LEU A 86 6.25 1.65 7.03
C LEU A 86 5.52 2.28 8.21
N LYS A 87 6.05 2.10 9.42
CA LYS A 87 5.47 2.66 10.64
C LYS A 87 5.46 4.19 10.61
N ALA A 88 6.57 4.81 10.22
CA ALA A 88 6.65 6.27 10.11
C ALA A 88 5.63 6.82 9.11
N TRP A 89 5.48 6.14 7.96
CA TRP A 89 4.49 6.51 6.96
C TRP A 89 3.06 6.42 7.52
N ALA A 90 2.74 5.36 8.22
CA ALA A 90 1.39 5.13 8.73
C ALA A 90 0.99 6.12 9.83
N LEU A 91 1.96 6.62 10.58
CA LEU A 91 1.71 7.49 11.73
C LEU A 91 1.78 8.99 11.39
N ARG A 92 2.05 9.35 10.16
CA ARG A 92 2.09 10.76 9.73
C ARG A 92 0.73 11.42 9.67
#